data_8a408ba214d118960944ecde01258220
#
_entry.id   8a408ba214d118960944ecde01258220
#
_cell.length_a   1.000
_cell.length_b   1.000
_cell.length_c   1.000
_cell.angle_alpha   90.00
_cell.angle_beta   90.00
_cell.angle_gamma   90.00
#
_symmetry.space_group_name_H-M   'P 1'
#
loop_
_entity.id
_entity.type
_entity.pdbx_description
1 polymer ?
#
loop_
_entity_poly.entity_id
_entity_poly.type
_entity_poly.pdbx_seq_one_letter_code
_entity_poly.pdbx_strand_id
1 'polypeptide(L)'
;MAEQHRLRLGRVSIPGQAYHIITASHGRAPVFADIRVARAVIGVIGRMHQDGWLHSHAWALMSDHLHWLFTLGERASLSATMNRFKSGSGRQVRAERPDLARVWQDGFFDHGVRRDEDLRAIARYIIANPLRAGLCVNVGDYPWWYAEWL
;
A
#
# COMPACT_ATOMS: atom_id res chain seq x y z
N MET A 1 9.09 -14.11 3.60
CA MET A 1 8.73 -13.52 4.92
C MET A 1 9.99 -13.17 5.71
N ALA A 2 10.77 -14.14 6.15
CA ALA A 2 12.03 -13.89 6.85
C ALA A 2 13.00 -13.05 6.02
N GLU A 3 13.05 -13.28 4.73
CA GLU A 3 13.90 -12.53 3.81
C GLU A 3 13.50 -11.06 3.72
N GLN A 4 12.20 -10.75 3.62
CA GLN A 4 11.72 -9.38 3.61
C GLN A 4 12.06 -8.67 4.92
N HIS A 5 11.93 -9.37 6.04
CA HIS A 5 12.29 -8.82 7.33
C HIS A 5 13.79 -8.51 7.39
N ARG A 6 14.64 -9.40 6.90
CA ARG A 6 16.10 -9.15 6.82
C ARG A 6 16.44 -7.96 5.94
N LEU A 7 15.76 -7.82 4.80
CA LEU A 7 16.00 -6.70 3.89
C LEU A 7 15.76 -5.36 4.58
N ARG A 8 14.82 -5.30 5.54
CA ARG A 8 14.49 -4.07 6.27
C ARG A 8 15.40 -3.81 7.47
N LEU A 9 16.02 -4.84 8.06
CA LEU A 9 16.82 -4.70 9.27
C LEU A 9 18.00 -3.74 9.12
N GLY A 10 18.61 -3.68 7.95
CA GLY A 10 19.74 -2.81 7.68
C GLY A 10 19.35 -1.44 7.15
N ARG A 11 18.04 -1.14 7.02
CA ARG A 11 17.56 0.12 6.45
C ARG A 11 17.21 1.11 7.53
N VAL A 12 17.65 2.35 7.35
CA VAL A 12 17.28 3.46 8.21
C VAL A 12 16.05 4.14 7.60
N SER A 13 14.98 4.23 8.39
CA SER A 13 13.80 5.02 8.00
C SER A 13 14.15 6.49 8.05
N ILE A 14 13.89 7.21 6.97
CA ILE A 14 14.20 8.64 6.88
C ILE A 14 12.91 9.41 6.68
N PRO A 15 12.52 10.27 7.66
CA PRO A 15 11.39 11.17 7.47
C PRO A 15 11.61 12.06 6.24
N GLY A 16 10.56 12.27 5.47
CA GLY A 16 10.65 13.06 4.24
C GLY A 16 11.13 12.29 3.03
N GLN A 17 11.56 11.03 3.19
CA GLN A 17 11.90 10.17 2.06
C GLN A 17 10.65 9.51 1.50
N ALA A 18 10.59 9.41 0.17
CA ALA A 18 9.54 8.64 -0.51
C ALA A 18 9.91 7.17 -0.58
N TYR A 19 8.90 6.30 -0.41
CA TYR A 19 9.03 4.85 -0.48
C TYR A 19 7.96 4.27 -1.39
N HIS A 20 8.36 3.30 -2.21
CA HIS A 20 7.44 2.43 -2.94
C HIS A 20 7.29 1.14 -2.14
N ILE A 21 6.08 0.90 -1.65
CA ILE A 21 5.74 -0.25 -0.82
C ILE A 21 4.89 -1.22 -1.62
N ILE A 22 5.15 -2.52 -1.46
CA ILE A 22 4.29 -3.59 -1.95
C ILE A 22 3.99 -4.50 -0.76
N THR A 23 2.72 -4.69 -0.46
CA THR A 23 2.30 -5.56 0.64
C THR A 23 1.14 -6.45 0.19
N ALA A 24 1.21 -7.72 0.55
CA ALA A 24 0.29 -8.74 0.06
C ALA A 24 -0.69 -9.18 1.13
N SER A 25 -1.84 -9.69 0.69
CA SER A 25 -2.81 -10.36 1.56
C SER A 25 -2.25 -11.67 2.09
N HIS A 26 -2.76 -12.11 3.24
CA HIS A 26 -2.37 -13.38 3.83
C HIS A 26 -2.66 -14.53 2.87
N GLY A 27 -1.65 -15.33 2.59
CA GLY A 27 -1.75 -16.46 1.65
C GLY A 27 -2.07 -16.04 0.21
N ARG A 28 -1.91 -14.76 -0.13
CA ARG A 28 -2.25 -14.21 -1.45
C ARG A 28 -3.71 -14.43 -1.83
N ALA A 29 -4.60 -14.59 -0.84
CA ALA A 29 -6.03 -14.72 -1.09
C ALA A 29 -6.59 -13.42 -1.71
N PRO A 30 -7.49 -13.50 -2.71
CA PRO A 30 -7.99 -12.34 -3.43
C PRO A 30 -9.08 -11.57 -2.65
N VAL A 31 -8.79 -11.25 -1.40
CA VAL A 31 -9.78 -10.64 -0.47
C VAL A 31 -10.16 -9.21 -0.86
N PHE A 32 -9.25 -8.49 -1.56
CA PHE A 32 -9.52 -7.12 -1.97
C PHE A 32 -10.39 -7.01 -3.21
N ALA A 33 -10.75 -8.14 -3.82
CA ALA A 33 -11.78 -8.17 -4.87
C ALA A 33 -13.19 -7.89 -4.31
N ASP A 34 -13.39 -8.11 -3.02
CA ASP A 34 -14.63 -7.72 -2.32
C ASP A 34 -14.66 -6.21 -2.14
N ILE A 35 -15.71 -5.56 -2.65
CA ILE A 35 -15.85 -4.10 -2.61
C ILE A 35 -15.80 -3.55 -1.19
N ARG A 36 -16.42 -4.25 -0.24
CA ARG A 36 -16.46 -3.82 1.16
C ARG A 36 -15.05 -3.84 1.78
N VAL A 37 -14.29 -4.87 1.45
CA VAL A 37 -12.90 -5.02 1.90
C VAL A 37 -12.02 -3.93 1.28
N ALA A 38 -12.15 -3.72 -0.03
CA ALA A 38 -11.38 -2.68 -0.73
C ALA A 38 -11.65 -1.29 -0.14
N ARG A 39 -12.90 -0.95 0.10
CA ARG A 39 -13.28 0.33 0.69
C ARG A 39 -12.70 0.50 2.10
N ALA A 40 -12.68 -0.55 2.89
CA ALA A 40 -12.11 -0.51 4.24
C ALA A 40 -10.61 -0.17 4.20
N VAL A 41 -9.87 -0.81 3.31
CA VAL A 41 -8.42 -0.56 3.11
C VAL A 41 -8.18 0.88 2.65
N ILE A 42 -8.90 1.32 1.63
CA ILE A 42 -8.77 2.66 1.05
C ILE A 42 -9.09 3.74 2.09
N GLY A 43 -10.10 3.51 2.92
CA GLY A 43 -10.44 4.42 4.01
C GLY A 43 -9.29 4.63 4.99
N VAL A 44 -8.56 3.57 5.32
CA VAL A 44 -7.40 3.67 6.21
C VAL A 44 -6.24 4.42 5.54
N ILE A 45 -5.99 4.16 4.25
CA ILE A 45 -4.99 4.93 3.48
C ILE A 45 -5.29 6.43 3.58
N GLY A 46 -6.54 6.82 3.35
CA GLY A 46 -6.96 8.22 3.42
C GLY A 46 -6.77 8.84 4.81
N ARG A 47 -7.14 8.11 5.85
CA ARG A 47 -6.97 8.59 7.23
C ARG A 47 -5.51 8.77 7.62
N MET A 48 -4.64 7.87 7.21
CA MET A 48 -3.22 7.98 7.50
C MET A 48 -2.60 9.21 6.83
N HIS A 49 -3.04 9.51 5.61
CA HIS A 49 -2.63 10.74 4.92
C HIS A 49 -3.14 11.98 5.67
N GLN A 50 -4.42 12.02 6.03
CA GLN A 50 -5.01 13.15 6.73
C GLN A 50 -4.37 13.38 8.10
N ASP A 51 -4.01 12.31 8.81
CA ASP A 51 -3.44 12.38 10.15
C ASP A 51 -1.92 12.63 10.15
N GLY A 52 -1.31 12.78 8.97
CA GLY A 52 0.10 13.16 8.85
C GLY A 52 1.10 12.04 9.10
N TRP A 53 0.68 10.77 9.08
CA TRP A 53 1.62 9.64 9.16
C TRP A 53 2.51 9.57 7.93
N LEU A 54 1.95 9.96 6.79
CA LEU A 54 2.59 9.92 5.49
C LEU A 54 1.84 10.85 4.53
N HIS A 55 2.46 11.12 3.40
CA HIS A 55 1.81 11.81 2.28
C HIS A 55 1.71 10.84 1.09
N SER A 56 0.51 10.42 0.75
CA SER A 56 0.28 9.51 -0.38
C SER A 56 0.46 10.24 -1.71
N HIS A 57 1.30 9.69 -2.58
CA HIS A 57 1.45 10.16 -3.95
C HIS A 57 0.63 9.33 -4.93
N ALA A 58 0.62 8.02 -4.76
CA ALA A 58 -0.11 7.10 -5.63
C ALA A 58 -0.31 5.76 -4.94
N TRP A 59 -1.38 5.04 -5.30
CA TRP A 59 -1.56 3.65 -4.89
C TRP A 59 -2.45 2.94 -5.91
N ALA A 60 -2.30 1.62 -5.96
CA ALA A 60 -3.20 0.72 -6.69
C ALA A 60 -3.44 -0.50 -5.82
N LEU A 61 -4.71 -0.75 -5.50
CA LEU A 61 -5.11 -1.91 -4.71
C LEU A 61 -5.56 -3.01 -5.67
N MET A 62 -4.73 -4.05 -5.77
CA MET A 62 -5.02 -5.25 -6.56
C MET A 62 -5.82 -6.23 -5.70
N SER A 63 -6.28 -7.34 -6.28
CA SER A 63 -7.11 -8.32 -5.56
C SER A 63 -6.39 -8.95 -4.36
N ASP A 64 -5.05 -9.08 -4.41
CA ASP A 64 -4.27 -9.78 -3.39
C ASP A 64 -3.04 -8.99 -2.93
N HIS A 65 -2.88 -7.74 -3.34
CA HIS A 65 -1.75 -6.89 -2.89
C HIS A 65 -2.02 -5.42 -3.16
N LEU A 66 -1.23 -4.58 -2.48
CA LEU A 66 -1.27 -3.12 -2.59
C LEU A 66 0.09 -2.62 -3.05
N HIS A 67 0.09 -1.77 -4.07
CA HIS A 67 1.22 -0.91 -4.42
C HIS A 67 0.95 0.49 -3.87
N TRP A 68 1.91 1.05 -3.15
CA TRP A 68 1.72 2.34 -2.50
C TRP A 68 3.00 3.17 -2.55
N LEU A 69 2.92 4.36 -3.09
CA LEU A 69 4.01 5.33 -3.12
C LEU A 69 3.66 6.48 -2.19
N PHE A 70 4.48 6.70 -1.17
CA PHE A 70 4.24 7.78 -0.22
C PHE A 70 5.55 8.35 0.32
N THR A 71 5.50 9.59 0.79
CA THR A 71 6.57 10.21 1.56
C THR A 71 6.30 9.98 3.04
N LEU A 72 7.28 9.41 3.75
CA LEU A 72 7.17 9.12 5.17
C LEU A 72 7.12 10.43 5.99
N GLY A 73 6.17 10.51 6.92
CA GLY A 73 6.08 11.61 7.87
C GLY A 73 7.06 11.46 9.02
N GLU A 74 6.94 12.35 10.01
CA GLU A 74 7.87 12.42 11.14
C GLU A 74 7.37 11.68 12.37
N ARG A 75 6.15 11.13 12.34
CA ARG A 75 5.52 10.56 13.54
C ARG A 75 6.10 9.22 13.95
N ALA A 76 6.58 8.41 13.00
CA ALA A 76 7.05 7.05 13.28
C ALA A 76 7.99 6.58 12.18
N SER A 77 8.70 5.48 12.46
CA SER A 77 9.51 4.78 11.46
C SER A 77 8.63 4.20 10.35
N LEU A 78 9.25 3.80 9.24
CA LEU A 78 8.54 3.13 8.16
C LEU A 78 7.86 1.85 8.66
N SER A 79 8.59 1.03 9.43
CA SER A 79 8.02 -0.22 9.97
C SER A 79 6.84 0.04 10.89
N ALA A 80 6.94 1.02 11.80
CA ALA A 80 5.84 1.36 12.71
C ALA A 80 4.65 1.92 11.95
N THR A 81 4.88 2.73 10.93
CA THR A 81 3.84 3.28 10.06
C THR A 81 3.09 2.16 9.33
N MET A 82 3.83 1.20 8.76
CA MET A 82 3.22 0.06 8.07
C MET A 82 2.48 -0.87 9.03
N ASN A 83 3.00 -1.08 10.24
CA ASN A 83 2.30 -1.85 11.26
C ASN A 83 0.98 -1.20 11.65
N ARG A 84 0.97 0.12 11.79
CA ARG A 84 -0.26 0.87 12.07
C ARG A 84 -1.27 0.72 10.92
N PHE A 85 -0.81 0.83 9.69
CA PHE A 85 -1.67 0.63 8.53
C PHE A 85 -2.28 -0.76 8.52
N LYS A 86 -1.47 -1.81 8.70
CA LYS A 86 -1.94 -3.19 8.67
C LYS A 86 -2.89 -3.50 9.81
N SER A 87 -2.59 -3.02 11.03
CA SER A 87 -3.47 -3.22 12.18
C SER A 87 -4.81 -2.52 11.99
N GLY A 88 -4.78 -1.25 11.56
CA GLY A 88 -6.00 -0.47 11.35
C GLY A 88 -6.86 -1.00 10.23
N SER A 89 -6.25 -1.27 9.07
CA SER A 89 -6.98 -1.80 7.92
C SER A 89 -7.46 -3.23 8.19
N GLY A 90 -6.66 -4.04 8.87
CA GLY A 90 -7.06 -5.39 9.27
C GLY A 90 -8.31 -5.39 10.14
N ARG A 91 -8.38 -4.50 11.12
CA ARG A 91 -9.57 -4.36 11.98
C ARG A 91 -10.81 -3.95 11.17
N GLN A 92 -10.65 -2.97 10.27
CA GLN A 92 -11.76 -2.51 9.43
C GLN A 92 -12.24 -3.60 8.48
N VAL A 93 -11.32 -4.35 7.87
CA VAL A 93 -11.67 -5.47 6.99
C VAL A 93 -12.40 -6.56 7.77
N ARG A 94 -11.92 -6.92 8.96
CA ARG A 94 -12.56 -7.97 9.78
C ARG A 94 -13.93 -7.54 10.29
N ALA A 95 -14.20 -6.26 10.46
CA ALA A 95 -15.53 -5.76 10.77
C ALA A 95 -16.51 -6.09 9.64
N GLU A 96 -16.06 -6.02 8.39
CA GLU A 96 -16.86 -6.38 7.21
C GLU A 96 -16.85 -7.89 6.93
N ARG A 97 -15.75 -8.56 7.23
CA ARG A 97 -15.52 -9.98 6.97
C ARG A 97 -15.00 -10.67 8.24
N PRO A 98 -15.89 -10.96 9.21
CA PRO A 98 -15.46 -11.63 10.46
C PRO A 98 -14.87 -13.03 10.26
N ASP A 99 -15.11 -13.64 9.10
CA ASP A 99 -14.56 -14.94 8.73
C ASP A 99 -13.05 -14.91 8.47
N LEU A 100 -12.46 -13.71 8.25
CA LEU A 100 -11.04 -13.59 7.97
C LEU A 100 -10.24 -13.47 9.27
N ALA A 101 -9.47 -14.51 9.60
CA ALA A 101 -8.62 -14.51 10.78
C ALA A 101 -7.44 -13.57 10.61
N ARG A 102 -6.86 -13.51 9.39
CA ARG A 102 -5.75 -12.64 9.04
C ARG A 102 -6.02 -11.99 7.69
N VAL A 103 -5.64 -10.72 7.57
CA VAL A 103 -5.82 -9.95 6.34
C VAL A 103 -4.50 -9.83 5.59
N TRP A 104 -3.44 -9.44 6.28
CA TRP A 104 -2.14 -9.15 5.67
C TRP A 104 -1.12 -10.22 5.95
N GLN A 105 -0.28 -10.49 4.96
CA GLN A 105 0.93 -11.26 5.10
C GLN A 105 1.93 -10.47 5.95
N ASP A 106 2.77 -11.16 6.71
CA ASP A 106 3.85 -10.50 7.46
C ASP A 106 4.86 -9.87 6.49
N GLY A 107 5.41 -8.73 6.89
CA GLY A 107 6.41 -8.03 6.11
C GLY A 107 5.83 -7.27 4.93
N PHE A 108 6.72 -6.62 4.21
CA PHE A 108 6.40 -5.89 2.98
C PHE A 108 7.70 -5.65 2.22
N PHE A 109 7.58 -5.49 0.90
CA PHE A 109 8.67 -5.00 0.07
C PHE A 109 8.72 -3.48 0.17
N ASP A 110 9.93 -2.91 0.28
CA ASP A 110 10.10 -1.46 0.27
C ASP A 110 11.30 -1.06 -0.58
N HIS A 111 11.12 0.01 -1.34
CA HIS A 111 12.17 0.65 -2.11
C HIS A 111 12.19 2.13 -1.75
N GLY A 112 13.30 2.59 -1.15
CA GLY A 112 13.51 4.01 -0.91
C GLY A 112 13.79 4.71 -2.22
N VAL A 113 12.97 5.72 -2.55
CA VAL A 113 13.11 6.44 -3.81
C VAL A 113 14.28 7.41 -3.71
N ARG A 114 15.25 7.28 -4.64
CA ARG A 114 16.44 8.13 -4.68
C ARG A 114 16.11 9.47 -5.34
N ARG A 115 16.99 10.47 -5.12
CA ARG A 115 16.79 11.82 -5.67
C ARG A 115 16.76 11.87 -7.19
N ASP A 116 17.47 10.94 -7.85
CA ASP A 116 17.54 10.86 -9.31
C ASP A 116 16.36 10.11 -9.92
N GLU A 117 15.48 9.54 -9.09
CA GLU A 117 14.31 8.83 -9.56
C GLU A 117 13.10 9.77 -9.68
N ASP A 118 12.29 9.55 -10.71
CA ASP A 118 11.10 10.35 -10.98
C ASP A 118 9.89 9.73 -10.28
N LEU A 119 9.35 10.42 -9.27
CA LEU A 119 8.16 9.99 -8.54
C LEU A 119 6.96 9.79 -9.46
N ARG A 120 6.79 10.66 -10.45
CA ARG A 120 5.67 10.54 -11.40
C ARG A 120 5.78 9.31 -12.27
N ALA A 121 7.01 8.93 -12.66
CA ALA A 121 7.23 7.70 -13.42
C ALA A 121 6.89 6.48 -12.59
N ILE A 122 7.28 6.46 -11.30
CA ILE A 122 6.91 5.38 -10.38
C ILE A 122 5.39 5.33 -10.19
N ALA A 123 4.75 6.47 -10.02
CA ALA A 123 3.29 6.55 -9.89
C ALA A 123 2.59 5.99 -11.13
N ARG A 124 3.05 6.37 -12.32
CA ARG A 124 2.51 5.82 -13.59
C ARG A 124 2.67 4.32 -13.67
N TYR A 125 3.81 3.79 -13.23
CA TYR A 125 4.04 2.36 -13.16
C TYR A 125 3.02 1.69 -12.24
N ILE A 126 2.77 2.27 -11.06
CA ILE A 126 1.84 1.74 -10.07
C ILE A 126 0.41 1.70 -10.61
N ILE A 127 -0.10 2.81 -11.12
CA ILE A 127 -1.49 2.88 -11.59
C ILE A 127 -1.73 2.07 -12.87
N ALA A 128 -0.68 1.70 -13.58
CA ALA A 128 -0.77 0.82 -14.74
C ALA A 128 -0.83 -0.66 -14.37
N ASN A 129 -0.66 -1.03 -13.09
CA ASN A 129 -0.71 -2.43 -12.65
C ASN A 129 -2.02 -3.14 -13.04
N PRO A 130 -3.22 -2.55 -12.81
CA PRO A 130 -4.45 -3.22 -13.24
C PRO A 130 -4.49 -3.50 -14.73
N LEU A 131 -3.94 -2.60 -15.54
CA LEU A 131 -3.85 -2.77 -16.99
C LEU A 131 -2.93 -3.92 -17.34
N ARG A 132 -1.71 -3.96 -16.77
CA ARG A 132 -0.74 -5.03 -17.00
C ARG A 132 -1.24 -6.39 -16.54
N ALA A 133 -2.05 -6.41 -15.48
CA ALA A 133 -2.66 -7.64 -14.97
C ALA A 133 -3.88 -8.10 -15.76
N GLY A 134 -4.29 -7.35 -16.79
CA GLY A 134 -5.44 -7.69 -17.62
C GLY A 134 -6.80 -7.46 -16.94
N LEU A 135 -6.84 -6.69 -15.86
CA LEU A 135 -8.08 -6.41 -15.10
C LEU A 135 -8.95 -5.34 -15.76
N CYS A 136 -8.37 -4.55 -16.65
CA CYS A 136 -9.07 -3.52 -17.39
C CYS A 136 -8.34 -3.23 -18.70
N VAL A 137 -9.04 -2.65 -19.67
CA VAL A 137 -8.48 -2.17 -20.94
C VAL A 137 -8.02 -0.72 -20.79
N ASN A 138 -8.69 0.03 -19.94
CA ASN A 138 -8.43 1.44 -19.68
C ASN A 138 -8.30 1.64 -18.18
N VAL A 139 -7.23 2.31 -17.72
CA VAL A 139 -6.98 2.56 -16.30
C VAL A 139 -8.16 3.26 -15.63
N GLY A 140 -8.83 4.17 -16.33
CA GLY A 140 -10.01 4.86 -15.80
C GLY A 140 -11.17 3.95 -15.41
N ASP A 141 -11.23 2.74 -15.96
CA ASP A 141 -12.29 1.77 -15.66
C ASP A 141 -12.01 0.92 -14.42
N TYR A 142 -10.78 0.94 -13.90
CA TYR A 142 -10.43 0.23 -12.66
C TYR A 142 -10.63 1.17 -11.48
N PRO A 143 -11.45 0.82 -10.46
CA PRO A 143 -11.86 1.79 -9.45
C PRO A 143 -10.85 2.01 -8.32
N TRP A 144 -9.89 1.09 -8.11
CA TRP A 144 -9.08 1.08 -6.89
C TRP A 144 -7.66 1.57 -7.14
N TRP A 145 -7.54 2.84 -7.55
CA TRP A 145 -6.25 3.51 -7.70
C TRP A 145 -6.37 5.00 -7.44
N TYR A 146 -5.23 5.61 -7.16
CA TYR A 146 -5.11 7.06 -6.94
C TYR A 146 -3.72 7.53 -7.37
N ALA A 147 -3.64 8.71 -7.93
CA ALA A 147 -2.39 9.42 -8.18
C ALA A 147 -2.66 10.92 -8.04
N GLU A 148 -1.85 11.61 -7.21
CA GLU A 148 -2.10 13.02 -6.88
C GLU A 148 -1.96 13.96 -8.08
N TRP A 149 -1.28 13.51 -9.13
CA TRP A 149 -1.08 14.30 -10.36
C TRP A 149 -2.17 14.08 -11.41
N LEU A 150 -3.16 13.30 -11.15
CA LEU A 150 -4.24 12.98 -12.10
C LEU A 150 -5.61 13.35 -11.59
#